data_6c4511c3bcc82df596d562ac542f3bf1
#
_entry.id   6c4511c3bcc82df596d562ac542f3bf1
#
_cell.length_a   1.000
_cell.length_b   1.000
_cell.length_c   1.000
_cell.angle_alpha   90.00
_cell.angle_beta   90.00
_cell.angle_gamma   90.00
#
_symmetry.space_group_name_H-M   'P 1'
#
loop_
_entity.id
_entity.type
_entity.pdbx_description
1 polymer ?
#
loop_
_entity_poly.entity_id
_entity_poly.type
_entity_poly.pdbx_seq_one_letter_code
_entity_poly.pdbx_strand_id
1 'polypeptide(L)'
;MTINHDPTVLPDDLPAPQDDGATRHLTGARLPNIALAATDGSSVNLSRRTGRTVVYIYPRTGRPGQALPTGWDGIPGARGCTPQSCGFRDHFADLKRLGVKQLYGLSTQTTAYQREAAERLHLPFAILSDEQLAFTRALNLPTFSVDGMTLIRRMAWVIDEGVITHVFYPVFPPDKSAEEVVNWLSA
;
A
#
# COMPACT_ATOMS: atom_id res chain seq x y z
N MET A 1 -27.32 -16.62 -0.24
CA MET A 1 -26.51 -16.43 -1.45
C MET A 1 -25.12 -15.97 -1.03
N THR A 2 -24.14 -16.82 -1.14
CA THR A 2 -22.74 -16.42 -0.97
C THR A 2 -22.38 -15.57 -2.18
N ILE A 3 -22.25 -14.27 -1.99
CA ILE A 3 -21.68 -13.38 -3.02
C ILE A 3 -20.23 -13.83 -3.17
N ASN A 4 -19.92 -14.48 -4.28
CA ASN A 4 -18.55 -14.90 -4.58
C ASN A 4 -17.75 -13.62 -4.87
N HIS A 5 -17.10 -13.11 -3.81
CA HIS A 5 -16.31 -11.89 -3.92
C HIS A 5 -14.96 -12.23 -4.54
N ASP A 6 -14.71 -11.75 -5.76
CA ASP A 6 -13.40 -11.80 -6.40
C ASP A 6 -12.60 -10.54 -6.03
N PRO A 7 -11.54 -10.64 -5.22
CA PRO A 7 -10.75 -9.50 -4.82
C PRO A 7 -9.95 -8.87 -5.98
N THR A 8 -9.86 -9.52 -7.13
CA THR A 8 -9.14 -9.02 -8.30
C THR A 8 -9.99 -8.10 -9.18
N VAL A 9 -11.30 -8.12 -9.00
CA VAL A 9 -12.24 -7.34 -9.83
C VAL A 9 -12.58 -6.02 -9.14
N LEU A 10 -12.48 -4.92 -9.88
CA LEU A 10 -12.92 -3.60 -9.45
C LEU A 10 -14.33 -3.33 -9.98
N PRO A 11 -15.31 -3.02 -9.09
CA PRO A 11 -16.59 -2.47 -9.53
C PRO A 11 -16.43 -1.12 -10.24
N ASP A 12 -17.28 -0.86 -11.23
CA ASP A 12 -17.22 0.36 -12.03
C ASP A 12 -17.75 1.61 -11.30
N ASP A 13 -18.53 1.40 -10.22
CA ASP A 13 -19.24 2.46 -9.48
C ASP A 13 -18.60 2.79 -8.13
N LEU A 14 -17.32 2.48 -7.93
CA LEU A 14 -16.64 2.78 -6.68
C LEU A 14 -16.51 4.29 -6.45
N PRO A 15 -16.78 4.77 -5.21
CA PRO A 15 -16.61 6.17 -4.89
C PRO A 15 -15.14 6.58 -4.94
N ALA A 16 -14.83 7.62 -5.71
CA ALA A 16 -13.48 8.16 -5.80
C ALA A 16 -13.13 8.93 -4.53
N PRO A 17 -11.97 8.67 -3.92
CA PRO A 17 -11.48 9.49 -2.80
C PRO A 17 -11.09 10.88 -3.28
N GLN A 18 -11.24 11.86 -2.40
CA GLN A 18 -10.82 13.23 -2.67
C GLN A 18 -9.56 13.57 -1.87
N ASP A 19 -8.74 14.47 -2.43
CA ASP A 19 -7.60 15.02 -1.70
C ASP A 19 -8.09 15.96 -0.60
N ASP A 20 -8.02 15.49 0.62
CA ASP A 20 -8.38 16.24 1.83
C ASP A 20 -7.16 16.94 2.49
N GLY A 21 -5.98 16.86 1.85
CA GLY A 21 -4.74 17.43 2.37
C GLY A 21 -4.10 16.64 3.51
N ALA A 22 -4.61 15.44 3.83
CA ALA A 22 -4.16 14.66 4.98
C ALA A 22 -2.71 14.17 4.88
N THR A 23 -2.08 14.23 3.72
CA THR A 23 -0.69 13.79 3.49
C THR A 23 0.30 14.94 3.23
N ARG A 24 -0.12 16.20 3.31
CA ARG A 24 0.73 17.35 2.97
C ARG A 24 2.02 17.44 3.79
N HIS A 25 2.00 16.92 5.02
CA HIS A 25 3.15 16.91 5.94
C HIS A 25 4.17 15.80 5.62
N LEU A 26 3.87 14.88 4.71
CA LEU A 26 4.72 13.72 4.45
C LEU A 26 5.85 13.99 3.47
N THR A 27 5.63 14.84 2.46
CA THR A 27 6.70 15.18 1.51
C THR A 27 7.83 15.94 2.23
N GLY A 28 9.05 15.42 2.12
CA GLY A 28 10.21 15.93 2.83
C GLY A 28 10.40 15.34 4.24
N ALA A 29 9.45 14.53 4.72
CA ALA A 29 9.57 13.90 6.04
C ALA A 29 10.62 12.78 6.02
N ARG A 30 11.46 12.75 7.05
CA ARG A 30 12.35 11.63 7.32
C ARG A 30 11.55 10.51 7.97
N LEU A 31 11.74 9.30 7.47
CA LEU A 31 11.08 8.13 8.02
C LEU A 31 11.55 7.82 9.45
N PRO A 32 10.65 7.33 10.31
CA PRO A 32 11.00 6.99 11.68
C PRO A 32 11.89 5.75 11.74
N ASN A 33 12.76 5.68 12.74
CA ASN A 33 13.60 4.52 13.00
C ASN A 33 12.79 3.38 13.65
N ILE A 34 11.91 2.78 12.86
CA ILE A 34 11.01 1.70 13.28
C ILE A 34 11.23 0.51 12.36
N ALA A 35 11.45 -0.67 12.94
CA ALA A 35 11.54 -1.91 12.20
C ALA A 35 10.15 -2.52 12.00
N LEU A 36 9.84 -2.92 10.79
CA LEU A 36 8.58 -3.56 10.41
C LEU A 36 8.84 -5.01 9.99
N ALA A 37 8.01 -5.93 10.45
CA ALA A 37 8.08 -7.32 10.01
C ALA A 37 7.67 -7.43 8.54
N ALA A 38 8.39 -8.25 7.77
CA ALA A 38 8.17 -8.44 6.35
C ALA A 38 7.72 -9.88 6.03
N THR A 39 7.00 -10.04 4.94
CA THR A 39 6.45 -11.34 4.51
C THR A 39 7.51 -12.36 4.12
N ASP A 40 8.73 -11.94 3.81
CA ASP A 40 9.87 -12.81 3.52
C ASP A 40 10.60 -13.31 4.80
N GLY A 41 10.09 -12.95 5.98
CA GLY A 41 10.68 -13.30 7.27
C GLY A 41 11.74 -12.31 7.77
N SER A 42 12.09 -11.30 6.99
CA SER A 42 13.03 -10.26 7.39
C SER A 42 12.35 -9.18 8.25
N SER A 43 13.18 -8.30 8.80
CA SER A 43 12.77 -7.06 9.46
C SER A 43 13.32 -5.88 8.66
N VAL A 44 12.44 -4.96 8.26
CA VAL A 44 12.78 -3.85 7.39
C VAL A 44 12.63 -2.53 8.14
N ASN A 45 13.70 -1.74 8.17
CA ASN A 45 13.68 -0.37 8.66
C ASN A 45 13.83 0.58 7.47
N LEU A 46 12.75 1.21 7.06
CA LEU A 46 12.72 2.08 5.89
C LEU A 46 13.61 3.32 6.03
N SER A 47 13.83 3.81 7.27
CA SER A 47 14.69 4.98 7.51
C SER A 47 16.18 4.73 7.21
N ARG A 48 16.56 3.44 7.15
CA ARG A 48 17.96 3.00 6.93
C ARG A 48 18.21 2.48 5.51
N ARG A 49 17.19 2.51 4.64
CA ARG A 49 17.36 2.07 3.26
C ARG A 49 18.10 3.13 2.45
N THR A 50 19.10 2.68 1.71
CA THR A 50 19.89 3.53 0.83
C THR A 50 19.37 3.45 -0.60
N GLY A 51 19.50 4.55 -1.34
CA GLY A 51 18.99 4.68 -2.69
C GLY A 51 17.46 4.83 -2.70
N ARG A 52 16.89 4.68 -3.88
CA ARG A 52 15.47 4.89 -4.11
C ARG A 52 14.65 3.67 -3.70
N THR A 53 13.67 3.90 -2.85
CA THR A 53 12.68 2.93 -2.41
C THR A 53 11.28 3.40 -2.80
N VAL A 54 10.43 2.52 -3.31
CA VAL A 54 9.01 2.76 -3.50
C VAL A 54 8.23 1.95 -2.47
N VAL A 55 7.27 2.57 -1.82
CA VAL A 55 6.33 1.91 -0.90
C VAL A 55 4.91 2.25 -1.34
N TYR A 56 4.10 1.24 -1.65
CA TYR A 56 2.67 1.45 -1.79
C TYR A 56 1.96 1.02 -0.52
N ILE A 57 1.00 1.82 -0.10
CA ILE A 57 0.25 1.65 1.14
C ILE A 57 -1.20 1.39 0.79
N TYR A 58 -1.77 0.37 1.40
CA TYR A 58 -3.14 -0.03 1.13
C TYR A 58 -3.87 -0.37 2.44
N PRO A 59 -5.20 -0.17 2.48
CA PRO A 59 -5.97 -0.45 3.69
C PRO A 59 -5.94 -1.93 4.06
N ARG A 60 -6.38 -2.81 3.16
CA ARG A 60 -6.56 -4.22 3.44
C ARG A 60 -6.80 -5.04 2.17
N THR A 61 -6.04 -6.12 1.96
CA THR A 61 -6.40 -7.13 0.95
C THR A 61 -7.52 -8.03 1.48
N GLY A 62 -8.39 -8.48 0.60
CA GLY A 62 -9.34 -9.56 0.86
C GLY A 62 -8.77 -10.93 0.49
N ARG A 63 -9.44 -11.98 0.96
CA ARG A 63 -9.20 -13.35 0.51
C ARG A 63 -10.37 -13.81 -0.34
N PRO A 64 -10.13 -14.61 -1.41
CA PRO A 64 -11.22 -15.19 -2.17
C PRO A 64 -12.19 -15.97 -1.28
N GLY A 65 -13.48 -15.79 -1.48
CA GLY A 65 -14.53 -16.47 -0.73
C GLY A 65 -14.77 -15.97 0.69
N GLN A 66 -14.03 -14.95 1.16
CA GLN A 66 -14.29 -14.30 2.43
C GLN A 66 -15.14 -13.03 2.23
N ALA A 67 -16.01 -12.76 3.19
CA ALA A 67 -16.81 -11.54 3.19
C ALA A 67 -15.94 -10.28 3.34
N LEU A 68 -16.33 -9.22 2.65
CA LEU A 68 -15.76 -7.89 2.84
C LEU A 68 -16.19 -7.29 4.19
N PRO A 69 -15.40 -6.34 4.73
CA PRO A 69 -15.86 -5.53 5.85
C PRO A 69 -17.18 -4.80 5.54
N THR A 70 -17.92 -4.48 6.60
CA THR A 70 -19.21 -3.81 6.49
C THR A 70 -19.12 -2.50 5.69
N GLY A 71 -19.91 -2.36 4.63
CA GLY A 71 -19.96 -1.16 3.80
C GLY A 71 -18.70 -0.87 2.99
N TRP A 72 -17.82 -1.86 2.79
CA TRP A 72 -16.48 -1.70 2.20
C TRP A 72 -16.47 -0.97 0.87
N ASP A 73 -17.34 -1.36 -0.06
CA ASP A 73 -17.39 -0.76 -1.40
C ASP A 73 -17.92 0.67 -1.41
N GLY A 74 -18.62 1.09 -0.33
CA GLY A 74 -19.07 2.46 -0.14
C GLY A 74 -18.01 3.40 0.49
N ILE A 75 -16.89 2.88 0.97
CA ILE A 75 -15.83 3.69 1.57
C ILE A 75 -14.87 4.16 0.46
N PRO A 76 -14.77 5.49 0.19
CA PRO A 76 -13.88 5.99 -0.85
C PRO A 76 -12.43 5.54 -0.66
N GLY A 77 -11.85 4.91 -1.69
CA GLY A 77 -10.47 4.43 -1.67
C GLY A 77 -10.23 3.11 -0.93
N ALA A 78 -11.25 2.47 -0.34
CA ALA A 78 -11.06 1.20 0.39
C ALA A 78 -10.84 0.02 -0.54
N ARG A 79 -11.70 -0.17 -1.55
CA ARG A 79 -11.64 -1.28 -2.49
C ARG A 79 -10.41 -1.20 -3.40
N GLY A 80 -9.84 -2.35 -3.79
CA GLY A 80 -8.83 -2.44 -4.84
C GLY A 80 -7.40 -2.67 -4.37
N CYS A 81 -7.20 -3.19 -3.15
CA CYS A 81 -5.84 -3.47 -2.66
C CYS A 81 -5.15 -4.59 -3.44
N THR A 82 -5.88 -5.62 -3.86
CA THR A 82 -5.36 -6.69 -4.72
C THR A 82 -4.98 -6.18 -6.11
N PRO A 83 -5.83 -5.45 -6.84
CA PRO A 83 -5.44 -4.82 -8.11
C PRO A 83 -4.24 -3.87 -7.97
N GLN A 84 -4.13 -3.11 -6.90
CA GLN A 84 -2.96 -2.25 -6.65
C GLN A 84 -1.69 -3.09 -6.51
N SER A 85 -1.71 -4.15 -5.69
CA SER A 85 -0.56 -5.04 -5.51
C SER A 85 -0.15 -5.73 -6.82
N CYS A 86 -1.13 -6.19 -7.59
CA CYS A 86 -0.88 -6.78 -8.91
C CYS A 86 -0.26 -5.76 -9.88
N GLY A 87 -0.70 -4.51 -9.86
CA GLY A 87 -0.10 -3.43 -10.66
C GLY A 87 1.38 -3.25 -10.33
N PHE A 88 1.75 -3.20 -9.07
CA PHE A 88 3.16 -3.11 -8.66
C PHE A 88 3.97 -4.36 -8.99
N ARG A 89 3.37 -5.56 -8.91
CA ARG A 89 4.00 -6.79 -9.41
C ARG A 89 4.30 -6.70 -10.89
N ASP A 90 3.32 -6.31 -11.69
CA ASP A 90 3.43 -6.28 -13.15
C ASP A 90 4.42 -5.20 -13.64
N HIS A 91 4.55 -4.10 -12.91
CA HIS A 91 5.51 -3.02 -13.18
C HIS A 91 6.85 -3.15 -12.41
N PHE A 92 7.09 -4.26 -11.74
CA PHE A 92 8.30 -4.42 -10.92
C PHE A 92 9.61 -4.26 -11.74
N ALA A 93 9.69 -4.85 -12.92
CA ALA A 93 10.84 -4.73 -13.80
C ALA A 93 11.03 -3.29 -14.31
N ASP A 94 9.94 -2.58 -14.60
CA ASP A 94 9.99 -1.18 -15.04
C ASP A 94 10.54 -0.28 -13.93
N LEU A 95 10.05 -0.45 -12.70
CA LEU A 95 10.53 0.28 -11.53
C LEU A 95 12.03 0.03 -11.29
N LYS A 96 12.49 -1.21 -11.43
CA LYS A 96 13.92 -1.55 -11.32
C LYS A 96 14.76 -0.84 -12.38
N ARG A 97 14.30 -0.80 -13.63
CA ARG A 97 14.98 -0.08 -14.71
C ARG A 97 15.06 1.43 -14.46
N LEU A 98 14.07 1.99 -13.76
CA LEU A 98 14.01 3.40 -13.38
C LEU A 98 14.82 3.72 -12.10
N GLY A 99 15.62 2.78 -11.62
CA GLY A 99 16.54 2.99 -10.51
C GLY A 99 15.95 2.72 -9.12
N VAL A 100 14.73 2.15 -9.03
CA VAL A 100 14.17 1.74 -7.75
C VAL A 100 14.93 0.53 -7.22
N LYS A 101 15.60 0.71 -6.08
CA LYS A 101 16.38 -0.36 -5.44
C LYS A 101 15.51 -1.36 -4.72
N GLN A 102 14.44 -0.86 -4.08
CA GLN A 102 13.53 -1.67 -3.26
C GLN A 102 12.10 -1.23 -3.47
N LEU A 103 11.19 -2.20 -3.48
CA LEU A 103 9.74 -2.02 -3.53
C LEU A 103 9.10 -2.80 -2.40
N TYR A 104 8.20 -2.17 -1.66
CA TYR A 104 7.43 -2.79 -0.60
C TYR A 104 5.96 -2.41 -0.68
N GLY A 105 5.08 -3.34 -0.29
CA GLY A 105 3.74 -3.02 0.16
C GLY A 105 3.75 -2.75 1.67
N LEU A 106 2.77 -2.01 2.19
CA LEU A 106 2.60 -1.74 3.61
C LEU A 106 1.12 -1.66 3.97
N SER A 107 0.74 -2.32 5.05
CA SER A 107 -0.60 -2.23 5.63
C SER A 107 -0.57 -2.52 7.12
N THR A 108 -1.72 -2.34 7.79
CA THR A 108 -1.87 -2.69 9.22
C THR A 108 -2.31 -4.14 9.45
N GLN A 109 -2.39 -4.95 8.40
CA GLN A 109 -2.68 -6.37 8.53
C GLN A 109 -1.49 -7.12 9.15
N THR A 110 -1.77 -8.25 9.79
CA THR A 110 -0.71 -9.12 10.33
C THR A 110 0.18 -9.66 9.23
N THR A 111 1.44 -9.95 9.56
CA THR A 111 2.39 -10.57 8.62
C THR A 111 1.86 -11.89 8.06
N ALA A 112 1.19 -12.70 8.88
CA ALA A 112 0.59 -13.97 8.43
C ALA A 112 -0.49 -13.75 7.36
N TYR A 113 -1.35 -12.74 7.55
CA TYR A 113 -2.38 -12.39 6.56
C TYR A 113 -1.76 -11.85 5.26
N GLN A 114 -0.75 -10.99 5.38
CA GLN A 114 -0.02 -10.43 4.23
C GLN A 114 0.75 -11.51 3.45
N ARG A 115 1.32 -12.51 4.15
CA ARG A 115 2.07 -13.60 3.50
C ARG A 115 1.16 -14.44 2.60
N GLU A 116 -0.04 -14.75 3.03
CA GLU A 116 -1.01 -15.44 2.17
C GLU A 116 -1.28 -14.65 0.87
N ALA A 117 -1.50 -13.35 0.97
CA ALA A 117 -1.71 -12.50 -0.21
C ALA A 117 -0.45 -12.44 -1.11
N ALA A 118 0.74 -12.29 -0.52
CA ALA A 118 1.99 -12.25 -1.25
C ALA A 118 2.26 -13.54 -2.04
N GLU A 119 2.00 -14.69 -1.41
CA GLU A 119 2.14 -16.01 -2.04
C GLU A 119 1.11 -16.22 -3.14
N ARG A 120 -0.16 -15.99 -2.86
CA ARG A 120 -1.26 -16.15 -3.80
C ARG A 120 -1.11 -15.26 -5.04
N LEU A 121 -0.63 -14.03 -4.87
CA LEU A 121 -0.44 -13.06 -5.94
C LEU A 121 0.93 -13.16 -6.60
N HIS A 122 1.81 -14.04 -6.14
CA HIS A 122 3.19 -14.18 -6.62
C HIS A 122 3.97 -12.86 -6.64
N LEU A 123 3.89 -12.11 -5.53
CA LEU A 123 4.58 -10.82 -5.43
C LEU A 123 6.11 -11.03 -5.37
N PRO A 124 6.91 -10.37 -6.23
CA PRO A 124 8.37 -10.48 -6.22
C PRO A 124 9.03 -9.57 -5.17
N PHE A 125 8.27 -8.98 -4.29
CA PHE A 125 8.69 -8.08 -3.21
C PHE A 125 7.94 -8.41 -1.92
N ALA A 126 8.46 -7.96 -0.79
CA ALA A 126 7.85 -8.17 0.51
C ALA A 126 6.77 -7.12 0.83
N ILE A 127 5.83 -7.50 1.67
CA ILE A 127 4.87 -6.61 2.30
C ILE A 127 5.28 -6.41 3.77
N LEU A 128 5.19 -5.17 4.23
CA LEU A 128 5.53 -4.76 5.59
C LEU A 128 4.27 -4.63 6.45
N SER A 129 4.34 -5.10 7.69
CA SER A 129 3.23 -5.04 8.63
C SER A 129 3.45 -3.96 9.68
N ASP A 130 2.51 -3.02 9.75
CA ASP A 130 2.38 -2.07 10.86
C ASP A 130 1.17 -2.42 11.76
N GLU A 131 1.02 -3.70 12.10
CA GLU A 131 -0.12 -4.16 12.91
C GLU A 131 -0.20 -3.47 14.28
N GLN A 132 0.93 -3.01 14.81
CA GLN A 132 1.00 -2.26 16.07
C GLN A 132 0.72 -0.76 15.90
N LEU A 133 0.51 -0.27 14.69
CA LEU A 133 0.29 1.14 14.37
C LEU A 133 1.40 2.08 14.82
N ALA A 134 2.58 1.57 15.10
CA ALA A 134 3.71 2.39 15.57
C ALA A 134 4.23 3.33 14.47
N PHE A 135 4.38 2.80 13.26
CA PHE A 135 4.80 3.56 12.09
C PHE A 135 3.72 4.56 11.65
N THR A 136 2.46 4.13 11.63
CA THR A 136 1.29 4.96 11.34
C THR A 136 1.21 6.16 12.28
N ARG A 137 1.37 5.93 13.58
CA ARG A 137 1.33 7.00 14.59
C ARG A 137 2.53 7.95 14.48
N ALA A 138 3.73 7.41 14.29
CA ALA A 138 4.95 8.21 14.19
C ALA A 138 4.91 9.21 13.02
N LEU A 139 4.26 8.84 11.91
CA LEU A 139 4.12 9.68 10.73
C LEU A 139 2.76 10.39 10.63
N ASN A 140 1.89 10.19 11.61
CA ASN A 140 0.51 10.71 11.57
C ASN A 140 -0.18 10.42 10.23
N LEU A 141 -0.14 9.15 9.80
CA LEU A 141 -0.75 8.73 8.54
C LEU A 141 -2.27 8.81 8.61
N PRO A 142 -2.95 9.21 7.53
CA PRO A 142 -4.40 9.23 7.48
C PRO A 142 -4.95 7.80 7.57
N THR A 143 -5.92 7.61 8.45
CA THR A 143 -6.55 6.32 8.72
C THR A 143 -8.07 6.43 8.63
N PHE A 144 -8.72 5.28 8.60
CA PHE A 144 -10.16 5.13 8.81
C PHE A 144 -10.43 3.84 9.56
N SER A 145 -11.60 3.73 10.16
CA SER A 145 -11.99 2.56 10.95
C SER A 145 -13.17 1.85 10.30
N VAL A 146 -13.12 0.53 10.28
CA VAL A 146 -14.21 -0.34 9.85
C VAL A 146 -14.13 -1.66 10.60
N ASP A 147 -15.25 -2.15 11.11
CA ASP A 147 -15.36 -3.41 11.87
C ASP A 147 -14.30 -3.52 12.98
N GLY A 148 -14.01 -2.42 13.70
CA GLY A 148 -13.01 -2.37 14.77
C GLY A 148 -11.55 -2.35 14.32
N MET A 149 -11.28 -2.34 13.01
CA MET A 149 -9.93 -2.25 12.46
C MET A 149 -9.55 -0.79 12.18
N THR A 150 -8.31 -0.42 12.48
CA THR A 150 -7.70 0.84 12.02
C THR A 150 -6.87 0.56 10.79
N LEU A 151 -7.26 1.16 9.67
CA LEU A 151 -6.66 0.95 8.36
C LEU A 151 -6.07 2.24 7.81
N ILE A 152 -4.92 2.15 7.12
CA ILE A 152 -4.28 3.31 6.50
C ILE A 152 -4.97 3.60 5.16
N ARG A 153 -5.21 4.87 4.87
CA ARG A 153 -5.71 5.29 3.56
C ARG A 153 -4.68 4.99 2.47
N ARG A 154 -5.16 4.66 1.29
CA ARG A 154 -4.34 4.28 0.13
C ARG A 154 -3.46 5.43 -0.33
N MET A 155 -2.17 5.13 -0.52
CA MET A 155 -1.19 6.06 -1.09
C MET A 155 0.02 5.30 -1.62
N ALA A 156 0.93 5.98 -2.27
CA ALA A 156 2.25 5.45 -2.61
C ALA A 156 3.31 6.52 -2.40
N TRP A 157 4.52 6.11 -2.09
CA TRP A 157 5.65 7.01 -1.82
C TRP A 157 6.86 6.66 -2.68
N VAL A 158 7.56 7.69 -3.11
CA VAL A 158 8.97 7.59 -3.51
C VAL A 158 9.80 8.09 -2.33
N ILE A 159 10.80 7.31 -1.96
CA ILE A 159 11.69 7.56 -0.82
C ILE A 159 13.13 7.52 -1.34
N ASP A 160 13.90 8.54 -1.06
CA ASP A 160 15.33 8.58 -1.33
C ASP A 160 16.09 8.75 -0.02
N GLU A 161 17.02 7.83 0.28
CA GLU A 161 17.89 7.86 1.48
C GLU A 161 17.09 8.07 2.80
N GLY A 162 15.95 7.38 2.93
CA GLY A 162 15.10 7.43 4.13
C GLY A 162 14.25 8.69 4.28
N VAL A 163 14.14 9.50 3.22
CA VAL A 163 13.28 10.70 3.16
C VAL A 163 12.19 10.50 2.11
N ILE A 164 10.94 10.81 2.45
CA ILE A 164 9.84 10.78 1.48
C ILE A 164 10.02 11.96 0.52
N THR A 165 10.28 11.70 -0.75
CA THR A 165 10.50 12.74 -1.76
C THR A 165 9.24 13.02 -2.58
N HIS A 166 8.33 12.06 -2.69
CA HIS A 166 7.04 12.25 -3.35
C HIS A 166 5.95 11.37 -2.74
N VAL A 167 4.73 11.90 -2.69
CA VAL A 167 3.53 11.22 -2.20
C VAL A 167 2.46 11.25 -3.27
N PHE A 168 1.94 10.07 -3.62
CA PHE A 168 0.76 9.90 -4.47
C PHE A 168 -0.45 9.71 -3.57
N TYR A 169 -1.30 10.73 -3.48
CA TYR A 169 -2.51 10.74 -2.65
C TYR A 169 -3.51 11.79 -3.15
N PRO A 170 -4.78 11.45 -3.24
CA PRO A 170 -5.34 10.10 -3.15
C PRO A 170 -4.95 9.24 -4.36
N VAL A 171 -5.06 7.92 -4.23
CA VAL A 171 -4.83 6.97 -5.33
C VAL A 171 -6.17 6.46 -5.85
N PHE A 172 -6.48 6.73 -7.11
CA PHE A 172 -7.68 6.25 -7.79
C PHE A 172 -7.53 6.38 -9.32
N PRO A 173 -7.89 5.34 -10.12
CA PRO A 173 -8.26 4.00 -9.64
C PRO A 173 -7.04 3.23 -9.10
N PRO A 174 -7.26 2.29 -8.17
CA PRO A 174 -6.15 1.64 -7.47
C PRO A 174 -5.25 0.76 -8.34
N ASP A 175 -5.77 0.19 -9.41
CA ASP A 175 -5.03 -0.62 -10.39
C ASP A 175 -4.05 0.22 -11.24
N LYS A 176 -4.19 1.55 -11.24
CA LYS A 176 -3.29 2.48 -11.94
C LYS A 176 -2.18 3.06 -11.07
N SER A 177 -2.15 2.71 -9.79
CA SER A 177 -1.17 3.26 -8.83
C SER A 177 0.29 3.04 -9.27
N ALA A 178 0.65 1.84 -9.71
CA ALA A 178 2.01 1.54 -10.16
C ALA A 178 2.37 2.27 -11.46
N GLU A 179 1.44 2.33 -12.41
CA GLU A 179 1.62 3.06 -13.67
C GLU A 179 1.90 4.56 -13.40
N GLU A 180 1.17 5.15 -12.46
CA GLU A 180 1.35 6.55 -12.05
C GLU A 180 2.75 6.80 -11.48
N VAL A 181 3.25 5.89 -10.64
CA VAL A 181 4.62 5.94 -10.11
C VAL A 181 5.66 5.80 -11.23
N VAL A 182 5.46 4.86 -12.15
CA VAL A 182 6.35 4.66 -13.31
C VAL A 182 6.41 5.93 -14.17
N ASN A 183 5.26 6.51 -14.46
CA ASN A 183 5.18 7.72 -15.27
C ASN A 183 5.91 8.90 -14.59
N TRP A 184 5.72 9.07 -13.28
CA TRP A 184 6.40 10.12 -12.52
C TRP A 184 7.93 9.92 -12.51
N LEU A 185 8.41 8.69 -12.35
CA LEU A 185 9.85 8.37 -12.36
C LEU A 185 10.48 8.51 -13.75
N SER A 186 9.68 8.44 -14.80
CA SER A 186 10.13 8.54 -16.21
C SER A 186 10.16 9.97 -16.74
N ALA A 187 9.60 10.90 -15.99
CA ALA A 187 9.44 12.30 -16.40
C ALA A 187 10.75 13.10 -16.32
#